data_8a95065d1c0b8036667d517449eb4717
#
_entry.id   8a95065d1c0b8036667d517449eb4717
#
_cell.length_a   1.000
_cell.length_b   1.000
_cell.length_c   1.000
_cell.angle_alpha   90.00
_cell.angle_beta   90.00
_cell.angle_gamma   90.00
#
_symmetry.space_group_name_H-M   'P 1'
#
loop_
_entity.id
_entity.type
_entity.pdbx_description
1 polymer ?
#
loop_
_entity_poly.entity_id
_entity_poly.type
_entity_poly.pdbx_seq_one_letter_code
_entity_poly.pdbx_strand_id
1 'polypeptide(L)'
;IGKEVSPEDFSVRKGKDNESLICLDGKEYDLNDNITVITCCDKPVAIAGVIGGLETSVTNTTSSIYLEGAVFNPVTIRKSSKAVGIRTESSSRYEKGISSKNTISAVTRAINLLEEYFSINSPIINTSNLISNEDIFIKLRRNRIHKILGPLIINDQFEKRNLSDNEIVDKLTLIGCTLKNKEYGWDVAVIPNRSHDLIREIDLIEEIARLIGYDRFDLNLPNPIKPGKLSSQQLALKKVKSGFIENGFNEVLSYSLVPEDKESLIKISNPLLLETSCLRDNIWEEHLEIVNRNIKSGQTSCYIFEVGNVFYKSSEFIQEEILNGAIFGNKKFGAWVNSGKDNDLNYYEARGKLKEALSSLNIKVDDKPTNSIDFLHPGRTAKLFIEGKDAGYFGEIHPKLILDKTALKKVYLFSINVANLLGASTRKNKWIPIYKQYPIVPKMERDINFIFNKEHLISEITSEIRKTGKNLLEDVNLIDVFKDINFGEDFISYTFRLSYRDKDKTLLDSDISSIHSNIVSKVEKRFNTKLR
;
A
#
# COMPACT_ATOMS: atom_id res chain seq x y z
N ILE A 1 -15.68 51.04 18.35
CA ILE A 1 -14.40 51.79 18.36
C ILE A 1 -14.76 53.22 18.75
N GLY A 2 -14.63 53.60 20.02
CA GLY A 2 -15.13 54.86 20.58
C GLY A 2 -14.25 56.12 20.37
N LYS A 3 -13.40 56.15 19.34
CA LYS A 3 -12.55 57.29 18.95
C LYS A 3 -12.71 57.54 17.45
N GLU A 4 -12.46 58.78 17.01
CA GLU A 4 -12.22 59.04 15.61
C GLU A 4 -11.03 58.17 15.14
N VAL A 5 -11.31 57.17 14.34
CA VAL A 5 -10.33 56.24 13.78
C VAL A 5 -10.13 56.64 12.33
N SER A 6 -8.87 56.71 11.90
CA SER A 6 -8.51 56.98 10.50
C SER A 6 -8.15 55.66 9.77
N PRO A 7 -8.17 55.64 8.46
CA PRO A 7 -7.68 54.46 7.70
C PRO A 7 -6.23 54.08 8.03
N GLU A 8 -5.42 55.00 8.49
CA GLU A 8 -4.01 54.82 8.87
C GLU A 8 -3.83 54.04 10.16
N ASP A 9 -4.88 54.00 11.00
CA ASP A 9 -4.88 53.22 12.25
C ASP A 9 -5.01 51.70 12.02
N PHE A 10 -5.39 51.30 10.80
CA PHE A 10 -5.51 49.91 10.44
C PHE A 10 -4.19 49.36 9.90
N SER A 11 -3.81 48.19 10.37
CA SER A 11 -2.65 47.46 9.86
C SER A 11 -2.87 45.96 9.84
N VAL A 12 -1.99 45.24 9.14
CA VAL A 12 -2.00 43.79 9.08
C VAL A 12 -0.67 43.26 9.60
N ARG A 13 -0.72 42.41 10.59
CA ARG A 13 0.47 41.78 11.20
C ARG A 13 0.23 40.35 11.61
N LYS A 14 1.25 39.70 12.11
CA LYS A 14 1.13 38.43 12.82
C LYS A 14 0.54 38.65 14.21
N GLY A 15 -0.20 37.66 14.68
CA GLY A 15 -0.61 37.59 16.08
C GLY A 15 0.61 37.55 16.99
N LYS A 16 0.46 38.09 18.20
CA LYS A 16 1.48 38.06 19.26
C LYS A 16 1.11 36.97 20.26
N ASP A 17 2.11 36.38 20.90
CA ASP A 17 1.87 35.45 22.00
C ASP A 17 1.17 36.19 23.16
N ASN A 18 0.23 35.54 23.82
CA ASN A 18 -0.65 36.09 24.87
C ASN A 18 -1.67 37.13 24.38
N GLU A 19 -1.91 37.25 23.09
CA GLU A 19 -3.08 37.96 22.55
C GLU A 19 -4.23 36.97 22.32
N SER A 20 -5.47 37.42 22.58
CA SER A 20 -6.68 36.67 22.20
C SER A 20 -7.65 37.58 21.45
N LEU A 21 -8.58 36.98 20.72
CA LEU A 21 -9.66 37.71 20.04
C LEU A 21 -10.96 36.91 20.16
N ILE A 22 -12.00 37.57 20.68
CA ILE A 22 -13.36 37.04 20.65
C ILE A 22 -13.94 37.31 19.25
N CYS A 23 -14.29 36.26 18.53
CA CYS A 23 -14.76 36.34 17.17
C CYS A 23 -16.29 36.34 17.07
N LEU A 24 -16.82 36.58 15.85
CA LEU A 24 -18.26 36.64 15.55
C LEU A 24 -19.05 35.38 15.92
N ASP A 25 -18.37 34.23 16.04
CA ASP A 25 -18.97 32.96 16.49
C ASP A 25 -19.09 32.88 18.04
N GLY A 26 -18.71 33.94 18.76
CA GLY A 26 -18.76 34.01 20.22
C GLY A 26 -17.62 33.28 20.94
N LYS A 27 -16.66 32.72 20.23
CA LYS A 27 -15.51 31.99 20.80
C LYS A 27 -14.29 32.91 20.91
N GLU A 28 -13.48 32.63 21.92
CA GLU A 28 -12.18 33.29 22.11
C GLU A 28 -11.10 32.40 21.48
N TYR A 29 -10.20 33.03 20.72
CA TYR A 29 -9.08 32.36 20.04
C TYR A 29 -7.76 32.98 20.47
N ASP A 30 -6.85 32.13 20.93
CA ASP A 30 -5.47 32.53 21.23
C ASP A 30 -4.73 32.79 19.92
N LEU A 31 -4.05 33.93 19.87
CA LEU A 31 -3.29 34.36 18.70
C LEU A 31 -1.82 33.98 18.85
N ASN A 32 -1.16 33.75 17.74
CA ASN A 32 0.26 33.45 17.66
C ASN A 32 0.84 33.86 16.30
N ASP A 33 2.11 33.63 16.07
CA ASP A 33 2.83 34.02 14.84
C ASP A 33 2.36 33.28 13.56
N ASN A 34 1.61 32.20 13.68
CA ASN A 34 1.01 31.49 12.53
C ASN A 34 -0.31 32.14 12.06
N ILE A 35 -0.89 33.02 12.89
CA ILE A 35 -2.17 33.66 12.62
C ILE A 35 -1.91 35.11 12.17
N THR A 36 -2.48 35.49 11.03
CA THR A 36 -2.46 36.87 10.55
C THR A 36 -3.70 37.57 11.02
N VAL A 37 -3.52 38.74 11.60
CA VAL A 37 -4.61 39.57 12.14
C VAL A 37 -4.66 40.94 11.47
N ILE A 38 -5.87 41.47 11.34
CA ILE A 38 -6.10 42.89 11.06
C ILE A 38 -6.19 43.58 12.41
N THR A 39 -5.49 44.69 12.54
CA THR A 39 -5.47 45.48 13.77
C THR A 39 -5.96 46.90 13.54
N CYS A 40 -6.53 47.48 14.56
CA CYS A 40 -6.84 48.92 14.67
C CYS A 40 -6.14 49.46 15.89
N CYS A 41 -5.29 50.49 15.74
CA CYS A 41 -4.43 51.01 16.82
C CYS A 41 -3.65 49.88 17.55
N ASP A 42 -3.07 48.96 16.79
CA ASP A 42 -2.34 47.72 17.19
C ASP A 42 -3.19 46.65 17.95
N LYS A 43 -4.49 46.89 18.18
CA LYS A 43 -5.38 45.88 18.76
C LYS A 43 -5.97 44.99 17.67
N PRO A 44 -5.99 43.67 17.81
CA PRO A 44 -6.59 42.76 16.81
C PRO A 44 -8.11 42.97 16.74
N VAL A 45 -8.63 43.17 15.53
CA VAL A 45 -10.06 43.37 15.24
C VAL A 45 -10.63 42.28 14.35
N ALA A 46 -9.79 41.52 13.67
CA ALA A 46 -10.20 40.35 12.87
C ALA A 46 -9.03 39.40 12.67
N ILE A 47 -9.33 38.11 12.48
CA ILE A 47 -8.40 37.14 11.91
C ILE A 47 -8.49 37.29 10.40
N ALA A 48 -7.43 37.78 9.78
CA ALA A 48 -7.39 38.22 8.39
C ALA A 48 -7.91 37.11 7.43
N GLY A 49 -8.93 37.44 6.65
CA GLY A 49 -9.54 36.52 5.66
C GLY A 49 -10.22 35.29 6.25
N VAL A 50 -10.36 35.18 7.57
CA VAL A 50 -10.99 34.04 8.25
C VAL A 50 -12.29 34.46 8.95
N ILE A 51 -12.22 35.30 10.00
CA ILE A 51 -13.38 35.68 10.78
C ILE A 51 -13.16 37.05 11.47
N GLY A 52 -14.19 37.88 11.52
CA GLY A 52 -14.18 39.16 12.19
C GLY A 52 -14.30 39.05 13.71
N GLY A 53 -13.83 40.08 14.43
CA GLY A 53 -13.99 40.20 15.86
C GLY A 53 -15.40 40.65 16.26
N LEU A 54 -15.86 40.19 17.40
CA LEU A 54 -17.21 40.49 17.92
C LEU A 54 -17.34 41.93 18.37
N GLU A 55 -16.33 42.49 19.04
CA GLU A 55 -16.38 43.87 19.60
C GLU A 55 -16.51 44.97 18.54
N THR A 56 -16.00 44.67 17.31
CA THR A 56 -16.01 45.63 16.19
C THR A 56 -17.10 45.34 15.18
N SER A 57 -18.01 44.42 15.50
CA SER A 57 -19.13 44.07 14.64
C SER A 57 -20.18 45.18 14.54
N VAL A 58 -20.97 45.16 13.48
CA VAL A 58 -22.10 46.07 13.26
C VAL A 58 -23.21 45.78 14.28
N THR A 59 -23.73 46.82 14.89
CA THR A 59 -24.81 46.80 15.90
C THR A 59 -25.94 47.72 15.47
N ASN A 60 -27.06 47.70 16.20
CA ASN A 60 -28.20 48.59 15.96
C ASN A 60 -27.87 50.11 16.17
N THR A 61 -26.76 50.43 16.82
CA THR A 61 -26.30 51.81 17.07
C THR A 61 -25.16 52.23 16.14
N THR A 62 -24.74 51.39 15.22
CA THR A 62 -23.64 51.67 14.29
C THR A 62 -24.05 52.75 13.29
N SER A 63 -23.33 53.87 13.26
CA SER A 63 -23.55 54.99 12.34
C SER A 63 -22.49 55.13 11.26
N SER A 64 -21.34 54.50 11.44
CA SER A 64 -20.21 54.50 10.49
C SER A 64 -19.56 53.15 10.41
N ILE A 65 -19.12 52.72 9.23
CA ILE A 65 -18.44 51.45 9.01
C ILE A 65 -17.15 51.63 8.22
N TYR A 66 -16.20 50.76 8.46
CA TYR A 66 -15.04 50.53 7.59
C TYR A 66 -15.28 49.25 6.77
N LEU A 67 -15.33 49.41 5.45
CA LEU A 67 -15.48 48.27 4.52
C LEU A 67 -14.09 47.82 4.05
N GLU A 68 -13.71 46.61 4.44
CA GLU A 68 -12.46 45.99 4.04
C GLU A 68 -12.56 45.40 2.65
N GLY A 69 -11.61 45.75 1.76
CA GLY A 69 -11.35 45.05 0.51
C GLY A 69 -9.88 44.67 0.44
N ALA A 70 -9.56 43.45 0.75
CA ALA A 70 -8.18 42.98 0.87
C ALA A 70 -7.87 41.76 -0.04
N VAL A 71 -6.59 41.60 -0.32
CA VAL A 71 -6.04 40.38 -0.95
C VAL A 71 -4.95 39.87 -0.01
N PHE A 72 -5.10 38.65 0.44
CA PHE A 72 -4.15 38.00 1.35
C PHE A 72 -3.39 36.88 0.65
N ASN A 73 -2.20 36.54 1.14
CA ASN A 73 -1.47 35.40 0.68
C ASN A 73 -2.22 34.09 1.00
N PRO A 74 -2.56 33.25 0.01
CA PRO A 74 -3.36 32.03 0.20
C PRO A 74 -2.79 31.06 1.23
N VAL A 75 -1.46 30.90 1.25
CA VAL A 75 -0.78 30.00 2.20
C VAL A 75 -0.91 30.52 3.64
N THR A 76 -0.83 31.84 3.81
CA THR A 76 -0.98 32.46 5.12
C THR A 76 -2.39 32.27 5.68
N ILE A 77 -3.42 32.50 4.86
CA ILE A 77 -4.80 32.29 5.29
C ILE A 77 -5.09 30.81 5.62
N ARG A 78 -4.58 29.89 4.82
CA ARG A 78 -4.69 28.44 5.13
C ARG A 78 -4.05 28.09 6.47
N LYS A 79 -2.87 28.65 6.78
CA LYS A 79 -2.21 28.46 8.08
C LYS A 79 -3.03 29.04 9.22
N SER A 80 -3.53 30.27 9.08
CA SER A 80 -4.36 30.94 10.08
C SER A 80 -5.66 30.16 10.35
N SER A 81 -6.39 29.78 9.30
CA SER A 81 -7.62 28.99 9.39
C SER A 81 -7.39 27.63 10.07
N LYS A 82 -6.28 26.96 9.76
CA LYS A 82 -5.90 25.70 10.41
C LYS A 82 -5.51 25.87 11.87
N ALA A 83 -4.79 26.94 12.21
CA ALA A 83 -4.33 27.22 13.58
C ALA A 83 -5.50 27.47 14.53
N VAL A 84 -6.54 28.18 14.06
CA VAL A 84 -7.75 28.44 14.86
C VAL A 84 -8.82 27.32 14.70
N GLY A 85 -8.63 26.37 13.80
CA GLY A 85 -9.57 25.26 13.58
C GLY A 85 -10.91 25.68 12.94
N ILE A 86 -10.97 26.85 12.28
CA ILE A 86 -12.19 27.35 11.63
C ILE A 86 -12.02 27.39 10.11
N ARG A 87 -13.04 26.95 9.40
CA ARG A 87 -13.17 27.11 7.97
C ARG A 87 -14.45 27.88 7.64
N THR A 88 -14.30 29.10 7.13
CA THR A 88 -15.40 29.97 6.71
C THR A 88 -15.47 30.03 5.19
N GLU A 89 -16.59 30.60 4.63
CA GLU A 89 -16.69 30.94 3.21
C GLU A 89 -15.57 31.91 2.79
N SER A 90 -15.23 32.86 3.66
CA SER A 90 -14.13 33.81 3.48
C SER A 90 -12.80 33.07 3.32
N SER A 91 -12.41 32.26 4.32
CA SER A 91 -11.14 31.53 4.29
C SER A 91 -11.06 30.56 3.11
N SER A 92 -12.15 29.89 2.76
CA SER A 92 -12.25 28.98 1.61
C SER A 92 -12.00 29.68 0.26
N ARG A 93 -12.32 30.96 0.14
CA ARG A 93 -12.06 31.77 -1.05
C ARG A 93 -10.63 32.30 -1.06
N TYR A 94 -10.19 32.90 0.05
CA TYR A 94 -8.85 33.48 0.15
C TYR A 94 -7.74 32.42 0.05
N GLU A 95 -7.94 31.21 0.59
CA GLU A 95 -6.94 30.13 0.47
C GLU A 95 -6.72 29.64 -0.97
N LYS A 96 -7.63 29.95 -1.89
CA LYS A 96 -7.52 29.66 -3.32
C LYS A 96 -6.92 30.79 -4.14
N GLY A 97 -6.83 31.97 -3.55
CA GLY A 97 -6.36 33.18 -4.21
C GLY A 97 -7.50 34.05 -4.75
N ILE A 98 -7.36 35.34 -4.60
CA ILE A 98 -8.30 36.36 -5.09
C ILE A 98 -7.53 37.40 -5.90
N SER A 99 -8.11 37.86 -7.02
CA SER A 99 -7.52 38.91 -7.86
C SER A 99 -7.71 40.28 -7.23
N SER A 100 -6.65 41.11 -7.18
CA SER A 100 -6.72 42.51 -6.72
C SER A 100 -7.67 43.36 -7.56
N LYS A 101 -7.69 43.20 -8.88
CA LYS A 101 -8.63 43.91 -9.77
C LYS A 101 -10.09 43.56 -9.44
N ASN A 102 -10.36 42.30 -9.14
CA ASN A 102 -11.71 41.84 -8.79
C ASN A 102 -12.14 42.37 -7.42
N THR A 103 -11.21 42.50 -6.46
CA THR A 103 -11.48 43.04 -5.14
C THR A 103 -11.98 44.50 -5.22
N ILE A 104 -11.34 45.34 -6.05
CA ILE A 104 -11.77 46.71 -6.27
C ILE A 104 -13.19 46.77 -6.81
N SER A 105 -13.48 45.97 -7.85
CA SER A 105 -14.82 45.89 -8.43
C SER A 105 -15.87 45.43 -7.43
N ALA A 106 -15.52 44.44 -6.58
CA ALA A 106 -16.41 43.93 -5.53
C ALA A 106 -16.72 44.98 -4.46
N VAL A 107 -15.71 45.70 -4.01
CA VAL A 107 -15.88 46.79 -3.03
C VAL A 107 -16.76 47.90 -3.62
N THR A 108 -16.49 48.33 -4.87
CA THR A 108 -17.31 49.33 -5.54
C THR A 108 -18.78 48.87 -5.66
N ARG A 109 -19.01 47.57 -6.02
CA ARG A 109 -20.37 47.04 -6.05
C ARG A 109 -21.04 47.02 -4.70
N ALA A 110 -20.28 46.69 -3.62
CA ALA A 110 -20.79 46.72 -2.25
C ALA A 110 -21.20 48.14 -1.82
N ILE A 111 -20.38 49.14 -2.16
CA ILE A 111 -20.70 50.56 -1.90
C ILE A 111 -21.98 50.96 -2.64
N ASN A 112 -22.09 50.70 -3.91
CA ASN A 112 -23.27 51.03 -4.69
C ASN A 112 -24.55 50.37 -4.13
N LEU A 113 -24.45 49.14 -3.64
CA LEU A 113 -25.59 48.45 -3.01
C LEU A 113 -25.95 49.11 -1.66
N LEU A 114 -24.98 49.54 -0.88
CA LEU A 114 -25.23 50.23 0.36
C LEU A 114 -25.90 51.61 0.10
N GLU A 115 -25.50 52.31 -0.95
CA GLU A 115 -26.11 53.59 -1.36
C GLU A 115 -27.58 53.43 -1.79
N GLU A 116 -27.98 52.26 -2.34
CA GLU A 116 -29.38 51.99 -2.68
C GLU A 116 -30.28 51.90 -1.43
N TYR A 117 -29.76 51.49 -0.29
CA TYR A 117 -30.54 51.24 0.93
C TYR A 117 -30.32 52.28 2.04
N PHE A 118 -29.17 53.00 2.03
CA PHE A 118 -28.76 53.90 3.08
C PHE A 118 -28.30 55.24 2.49
N SER A 119 -28.60 56.34 3.17
CA SER A 119 -28.03 57.65 2.83
C SER A 119 -26.59 57.72 3.27
N ILE A 120 -25.67 57.53 2.36
CA ILE A 120 -24.23 57.52 2.64
C ILE A 120 -23.64 58.91 2.40
N ASN A 121 -22.95 59.47 3.39
CA ASN A 121 -22.17 60.69 3.25
C ASN A 121 -20.80 60.31 2.65
N SER A 122 -20.59 60.61 1.37
CA SER A 122 -19.33 60.48 0.60
C SER A 122 -18.32 59.44 1.09
N PRO A 123 -18.26 58.28 0.48
CA PRO A 123 -17.30 57.24 0.89
C PRO A 123 -15.86 57.74 0.68
N ILE A 124 -15.03 57.65 1.73
CA ILE A 124 -13.58 57.88 1.61
C ILE A 124 -12.94 56.56 1.21
N ILE A 125 -12.36 56.52 0.01
CA ILE A 125 -11.63 55.33 -0.46
C ILE A 125 -10.13 55.56 -0.21
N ASN A 126 -9.55 54.74 0.65
CA ASN A 126 -8.12 54.69 0.85
C ASN A 126 -7.57 53.37 0.28
N THR A 127 -6.55 53.45 -0.57
CA THR A 127 -5.92 52.30 -1.19
C THR A 127 -4.43 52.29 -0.84
N SER A 128 -3.97 51.19 -0.28
CA SER A 128 -2.55 50.94 -0.04
C SER A 128 -2.06 49.75 -0.85
N ASN A 129 -0.81 49.80 -1.31
CA ASN A 129 -0.14 48.68 -2.03
C ASN A 129 -0.90 48.18 -3.26
N LEU A 130 -1.26 49.09 -4.17
CA LEU A 130 -1.82 48.73 -5.47
C LEU A 130 -0.80 47.89 -6.24
N ILE A 131 -1.16 46.60 -6.46
CA ILE A 131 -0.40 45.71 -7.31
C ILE A 131 -0.49 46.20 -8.75
N SER A 132 0.63 46.18 -9.48
CA SER A 132 0.73 46.64 -10.88
C SER A 132 -0.39 46.10 -11.76
N ASN A 133 -0.98 46.98 -12.54
CA ASN A 133 -2.12 46.69 -13.43
C ASN A 133 -1.72 46.07 -14.79
N GLU A 134 -0.58 45.43 -14.92
CA GLU A 134 -0.17 44.86 -16.18
C GLU A 134 -1.04 43.67 -16.56
N ASP A 135 -1.60 43.72 -17.75
CA ASP A 135 -2.35 42.62 -18.32
C ASP A 135 -1.39 41.48 -18.66
N ILE A 136 -1.59 40.33 -18.05
CA ILE A 136 -0.82 39.13 -18.35
C ILE A 136 -1.39 38.52 -19.63
N PHE A 137 -0.55 38.46 -20.68
CA PHE A 137 -0.93 37.80 -21.93
C PHE A 137 -0.37 36.38 -21.96
N ILE A 138 -1.25 35.43 -22.23
CA ILE A 138 -0.88 34.02 -22.42
C ILE A 138 -0.78 33.76 -23.93
N LYS A 139 0.39 33.27 -24.36
CA LYS A 139 0.61 32.85 -25.73
C LYS A 139 -0.17 31.56 -26.02
N LEU A 140 -1.12 31.61 -26.97
CA LEU A 140 -1.94 30.47 -27.38
C LEU A 140 -1.64 30.12 -28.87
N ARG A 141 -1.06 28.93 -29.05
CA ARG A 141 -0.65 28.46 -30.38
C ARG A 141 -1.69 27.58 -31.03
N ARG A 142 -2.16 27.95 -32.24
CA ARG A 142 -3.14 27.18 -33.03
C ARG A 142 -2.75 25.72 -33.19
N ASN A 143 -1.53 25.47 -33.64
CA ASN A 143 -1.03 24.10 -33.85
C ASN A 143 -1.00 23.26 -32.57
N ARG A 144 -0.78 23.90 -31.41
CA ARG A 144 -0.77 23.20 -30.13
C ARG A 144 -2.17 22.81 -29.69
N ILE A 145 -3.17 23.66 -29.93
CA ILE A 145 -4.60 23.33 -29.70
C ILE A 145 -4.94 22.06 -30.47
N HIS A 146 -4.71 22.07 -31.80
CA HIS A 146 -5.04 20.92 -32.66
C HIS A 146 -4.25 19.65 -32.28
N LYS A 147 -2.98 19.79 -31.86
CA LYS A 147 -2.16 18.66 -31.45
C LYS A 147 -2.65 18.01 -30.14
N ILE A 148 -3.14 18.81 -29.21
CA ILE A 148 -3.57 18.34 -27.87
C ILE A 148 -4.99 17.80 -27.93
N LEU A 149 -5.92 18.56 -28.53
CA LEU A 149 -7.34 18.20 -28.55
C LEU A 149 -7.67 17.20 -29.66
N GLY A 150 -6.92 17.21 -30.75
CA GLY A 150 -7.24 16.40 -31.92
C GLY A 150 -8.44 16.98 -32.72
N PRO A 151 -8.94 16.23 -33.71
CA PRO A 151 -10.08 16.65 -34.51
C PRO A 151 -11.42 16.43 -33.79
N LEU A 152 -12.42 17.23 -34.18
CA LEU A 152 -13.82 17.03 -33.82
C LEU A 152 -14.48 15.98 -34.71
N ILE A 153 -15.39 15.22 -34.12
CA ILE A 153 -16.34 14.36 -34.83
C ILE A 153 -17.59 15.20 -35.15
N ILE A 154 -17.97 15.30 -36.45
CA ILE A 154 -19.05 16.19 -36.88
C ILE A 154 -20.40 15.48 -36.87
N ASN A 155 -20.44 14.21 -37.25
CA ASN A 155 -21.67 13.44 -37.46
C ASN A 155 -21.47 11.95 -37.13
N ASP A 156 -22.55 11.19 -37.16
CA ASP A 156 -22.56 9.73 -36.95
C ASP A 156 -21.75 8.94 -38.00
N GLN A 157 -21.31 9.59 -39.08
CA GLN A 157 -20.42 9.01 -40.09
C GLN A 157 -18.94 9.19 -39.78
N PHE A 158 -18.61 9.71 -38.59
CA PHE A 158 -17.25 9.94 -38.11
C PHE A 158 -16.40 10.87 -39.00
N GLU A 159 -17.04 11.80 -39.72
CA GLU A 159 -16.29 12.87 -40.36
C GLU A 159 -15.55 13.71 -39.35
N LYS A 160 -14.27 13.97 -39.62
CA LYS A 160 -13.38 14.66 -38.70
C LYS A 160 -12.89 15.97 -39.29
N ARG A 161 -12.88 17.03 -38.47
CA ARG A 161 -12.23 18.29 -38.78
C ARG A 161 -11.54 18.89 -37.56
N ASN A 162 -10.57 19.73 -37.80
CA ASN A 162 -9.98 20.54 -36.74
C ASN A 162 -10.95 21.68 -36.34
N LEU A 163 -10.75 22.17 -35.09
CA LEU A 163 -11.41 23.39 -34.65
C LEU A 163 -11.04 24.56 -35.57
N SER A 164 -12.05 25.36 -35.93
CA SER A 164 -11.82 26.60 -36.66
C SER A 164 -11.37 27.72 -35.71
N ASP A 165 -10.67 28.71 -36.24
CA ASP A 165 -10.25 29.89 -35.50
C ASP A 165 -11.43 30.61 -34.83
N ASN A 166 -12.55 30.71 -35.50
CA ASN A 166 -13.76 31.37 -34.99
C ASN A 166 -14.30 30.61 -33.76
N GLU A 167 -14.38 29.27 -33.82
CA GLU A 167 -14.83 28.48 -32.67
C GLU A 167 -13.92 28.68 -31.44
N ILE A 168 -12.60 28.73 -31.64
CA ILE A 168 -11.63 28.98 -30.57
C ILE A 168 -11.85 30.38 -29.95
N VAL A 169 -11.95 31.40 -30.82
CA VAL A 169 -12.14 32.79 -30.37
C VAL A 169 -13.48 32.94 -29.65
N ASP A 170 -14.57 32.41 -30.21
CA ASP A 170 -15.91 32.49 -29.61
C ASP A 170 -15.95 31.87 -28.21
N LYS A 171 -15.34 30.67 -28.02
CA LYS A 171 -15.33 30.00 -26.72
C LYS A 171 -14.53 30.77 -25.66
N LEU A 172 -13.36 31.28 -26.01
CA LEU A 172 -12.56 32.06 -25.09
C LEU A 172 -13.15 33.45 -24.80
N THR A 173 -13.80 34.09 -25.80
CA THR A 173 -14.52 35.34 -25.60
C THR A 173 -15.75 35.15 -24.70
N LEU A 174 -16.44 34.02 -24.81
CA LEU A 174 -17.59 33.69 -23.95
C LEU A 174 -17.23 33.67 -22.45
N ILE A 175 -15.99 33.28 -22.10
CA ILE A 175 -15.48 33.32 -20.71
C ILE A 175 -14.80 34.65 -20.37
N GLY A 176 -14.91 35.66 -21.24
CA GLY A 176 -14.42 37.00 -21.02
C GLY A 176 -12.96 37.24 -21.38
N CYS A 177 -12.27 36.31 -22.05
CA CYS A 177 -10.92 36.53 -22.52
C CYS A 177 -10.89 37.47 -23.73
N THR A 178 -9.86 38.28 -23.85
CA THR A 178 -9.60 39.15 -25.01
C THR A 178 -8.44 38.57 -25.81
N LEU A 179 -8.65 38.36 -27.11
CA LEU A 179 -7.68 37.72 -27.99
C LEU A 179 -7.10 38.74 -28.99
N LYS A 180 -5.77 38.77 -29.12
CA LYS A 180 -5.03 39.52 -30.13
C LYS A 180 -4.42 38.56 -31.15
N ASN A 181 -4.78 38.66 -32.42
CA ASN A 181 -4.28 37.78 -33.48
C ASN A 181 -2.77 37.92 -33.66
N LYS A 182 -2.11 36.79 -33.87
CA LYS A 182 -0.66 36.63 -34.16
C LYS A 182 -0.48 35.52 -35.20
N GLU A 183 0.67 35.46 -35.84
CA GLU A 183 0.96 34.41 -36.83
C GLU A 183 0.85 32.98 -36.24
N TYR A 184 1.27 32.79 -34.98
CA TYR A 184 1.18 31.51 -34.32
C TYR A 184 -0.21 31.15 -33.74
N GLY A 185 -1.12 32.10 -33.69
CA GLY A 185 -2.43 31.98 -33.06
C GLY A 185 -2.86 33.28 -32.37
N TRP A 186 -2.78 33.35 -31.04
CA TRP A 186 -3.28 34.51 -30.28
C TRP A 186 -2.42 34.81 -29.04
N ASP A 187 -2.36 36.09 -28.68
CA ASP A 187 -2.03 36.52 -27.33
C ASP A 187 -3.37 36.75 -26.61
N VAL A 188 -3.60 36.01 -25.54
CA VAL A 188 -4.86 36.00 -24.80
C VAL A 188 -4.70 36.71 -23.45
N ALA A 189 -5.47 37.79 -23.25
CA ALA A 189 -5.60 38.45 -21.97
C ALA A 189 -6.73 37.80 -21.18
N VAL A 190 -6.43 37.33 -19.98
CA VAL A 190 -7.38 36.67 -19.09
C VAL A 190 -8.10 37.68 -18.22
N ILE A 191 -9.40 37.47 -17.99
CA ILE A 191 -10.18 38.32 -17.08
C ILE A 191 -9.64 38.24 -15.63
N PRO A 192 -9.73 39.32 -14.86
CA PRO A 192 -9.15 39.37 -13.52
C PRO A 192 -9.62 38.29 -12.56
N ASN A 193 -10.88 37.89 -12.61
CA ASN A 193 -11.45 36.86 -11.72
C ASN A 193 -10.98 35.42 -12.04
N ARG A 194 -10.35 35.20 -13.19
CA ARG A 194 -9.77 33.91 -13.61
C ARG A 194 -8.23 33.93 -13.68
N SER A 195 -7.59 35.04 -13.28
CA SER A 195 -6.13 35.20 -13.36
C SER A 195 -5.34 34.26 -12.42
N HIS A 196 -6.00 33.61 -11.46
CA HIS A 196 -5.39 32.68 -10.54
C HIS A 196 -5.42 31.23 -11.04
N ASP A 197 -6.28 30.88 -11.99
CA ASP A 197 -6.41 29.52 -12.55
C ASP A 197 -6.00 29.46 -14.03
N LEU A 198 -6.23 30.49 -14.82
CA LEU A 198 -5.79 30.57 -16.21
C LEU A 198 -4.41 31.25 -16.29
N ILE A 199 -3.36 30.47 -16.17
CA ILE A 199 -1.96 30.95 -16.08
C ILE A 199 -1.14 30.49 -17.28
N ARG A 200 -1.44 29.32 -17.82
CA ARG A 200 -0.65 28.64 -18.84
C ARG A 200 -1.46 28.43 -20.11
N GLU A 201 -0.76 28.22 -21.23
CA GLU A 201 -1.38 27.85 -22.51
C GLU A 201 -2.32 26.65 -22.41
N ILE A 202 -1.94 25.65 -21.60
CA ILE A 202 -2.76 24.43 -21.44
C ILE A 202 -4.09 24.70 -20.74
N ASP A 203 -4.12 25.67 -19.81
CA ASP A 203 -5.33 26.03 -19.09
C ASP A 203 -6.36 26.66 -20.04
N LEU A 204 -5.92 27.44 -21.04
CA LEU A 204 -6.78 27.94 -22.11
C LEU A 204 -7.26 26.83 -23.07
N ILE A 205 -6.41 25.86 -23.37
CA ILE A 205 -6.78 24.70 -24.19
C ILE A 205 -7.83 23.85 -23.48
N GLU A 206 -7.71 23.67 -22.16
CA GLU A 206 -8.71 22.99 -21.33
C GLU A 206 -10.06 23.70 -21.40
N GLU A 207 -10.11 25.02 -21.28
CA GLU A 207 -11.36 25.79 -21.40
C GLU A 207 -12.03 25.62 -22.77
N ILE A 208 -11.24 25.61 -23.83
CA ILE A 208 -11.78 25.34 -25.19
C ILE A 208 -12.42 23.94 -25.22
N ALA A 209 -11.71 22.93 -24.71
CA ALA A 209 -12.21 21.56 -24.70
C ALA A 209 -13.50 21.43 -23.88
N ARG A 210 -13.51 22.01 -22.69
CA ARG A 210 -14.63 21.99 -21.75
C ARG A 210 -15.89 22.64 -22.35
N LEU A 211 -15.72 23.80 -23.01
CA LEU A 211 -16.85 24.56 -23.61
C LEU A 211 -17.37 23.98 -24.93
N ILE A 212 -16.54 23.17 -25.60
CA ILE A 212 -16.96 22.44 -26.82
C ILE A 212 -17.64 21.12 -26.42
N GLY A 213 -17.19 20.47 -25.38
CA GLY A 213 -17.56 19.14 -24.90
C GLY A 213 -16.51 18.11 -25.26
N TYR A 214 -16.02 17.38 -24.25
CA TYR A 214 -14.98 16.35 -24.43
C TYR A 214 -15.45 15.20 -25.34
N ASP A 215 -16.73 14.87 -25.30
CA ASP A 215 -17.38 13.82 -26.09
C ASP A 215 -17.39 14.10 -27.61
N ARG A 216 -17.16 15.35 -28.01
CA ARG A 216 -17.08 15.75 -29.42
C ARG A 216 -15.72 15.52 -30.05
N PHE A 217 -14.68 15.26 -29.25
CA PHE A 217 -13.33 15.02 -29.75
C PHE A 217 -13.12 13.55 -30.10
N ASP A 218 -12.28 13.29 -31.10
CA ASP A 218 -11.91 11.94 -31.52
C ASP A 218 -11.07 11.25 -30.42
N LEU A 219 -11.57 10.11 -29.96
CA LEU A 219 -10.90 9.32 -28.92
C LEU A 219 -9.83 8.43 -29.53
N ASN A 220 -8.58 8.78 -29.34
CA ASN A 220 -7.45 8.01 -29.78
C ASN A 220 -6.60 7.52 -28.61
N LEU A 221 -6.31 6.22 -28.57
CA LEU A 221 -5.31 5.70 -27.67
C LEU A 221 -3.91 6.09 -28.17
N PRO A 222 -3.01 6.53 -27.29
CA PRO A 222 -1.63 6.78 -27.69
C PRO A 222 -0.99 5.49 -28.20
N ASN A 223 -0.31 5.57 -29.34
CA ASN A 223 0.43 4.43 -29.87
C ASN A 223 1.56 4.04 -28.91
N PRO A 224 1.58 2.82 -28.39
CA PRO A 224 2.65 2.40 -27.48
C PRO A 224 3.96 2.32 -28.27
N ILE A 225 4.99 3.02 -27.82
CA ILE A 225 6.33 2.97 -28.41
C ILE A 225 6.94 1.57 -28.21
N LYS A 226 6.67 0.97 -27.06
CA LYS A 226 7.04 -0.41 -26.72
C LYS A 226 5.94 -1.06 -25.90
N PRO A 227 5.62 -2.34 -26.16
CA PRO A 227 4.69 -3.07 -25.30
C PRO A 227 5.25 -3.15 -23.87
N GLY A 228 4.41 -2.90 -22.89
CA GLY A 228 4.76 -3.07 -21.48
C GLY A 228 5.11 -4.54 -21.17
N LYS A 229 6.09 -4.76 -20.30
CA LYS A 229 6.48 -6.09 -19.83
C LYS A 229 6.57 -6.08 -18.31
N LEU A 230 6.09 -7.15 -17.70
CA LEU A 230 6.35 -7.39 -16.29
C LEU A 230 7.84 -7.73 -16.09
N SER A 231 8.42 -7.23 -15.01
CA SER A 231 9.76 -7.64 -14.59
C SER A 231 9.77 -9.12 -14.18
N SER A 232 10.94 -9.75 -14.14
CA SER A 232 11.07 -11.13 -13.68
C SER A 232 10.58 -11.31 -12.24
N GLN A 233 10.79 -10.31 -11.39
CA GLN A 233 10.29 -10.31 -10.01
C GLN A 233 8.76 -10.25 -9.95
N GLN A 234 8.12 -9.37 -10.74
CA GLN A 234 6.66 -9.28 -10.82
C GLN A 234 6.04 -10.59 -11.33
N LEU A 235 6.65 -11.22 -12.34
CA LEU A 235 6.22 -12.51 -12.84
C LEU A 235 6.39 -13.62 -11.78
N ALA A 236 7.50 -13.61 -11.03
CA ALA A 236 7.72 -14.58 -9.96
C ALA A 236 6.70 -14.39 -8.82
N LEU A 237 6.45 -13.15 -8.41
CA LEU A 237 5.43 -12.85 -7.42
C LEU A 237 4.03 -13.29 -7.87
N LYS A 238 3.69 -13.08 -9.14
CA LYS A 238 2.44 -13.59 -9.72
C LYS A 238 2.36 -15.12 -9.66
N LYS A 239 3.46 -15.83 -9.95
CA LYS A 239 3.52 -17.29 -9.80
C LYS A 239 3.36 -17.73 -8.34
N VAL A 240 3.99 -17.03 -7.39
CA VAL A 240 3.80 -17.29 -5.96
C VAL A 240 2.32 -17.23 -5.61
N LYS A 241 1.66 -16.11 -5.91
CA LYS A 241 0.23 -15.91 -5.62
C LYS A 241 -0.64 -16.97 -6.29
N SER A 242 -0.42 -17.26 -7.58
CA SER A 242 -1.13 -18.34 -8.29
C SER A 242 -0.94 -19.69 -7.61
N GLY A 243 0.28 -20.04 -7.22
CA GLY A 243 0.57 -21.32 -6.54
C GLY A 243 -0.19 -21.47 -5.22
N PHE A 244 -0.35 -20.39 -4.45
CA PHE A 244 -1.16 -20.42 -3.23
C PHE A 244 -2.65 -20.57 -3.56
N ILE A 245 -3.17 -19.78 -4.49
CA ILE A 245 -4.60 -19.81 -4.89
C ILE A 245 -4.99 -21.19 -5.44
N GLU A 246 -4.18 -21.77 -6.31
CA GLU A 246 -4.39 -23.10 -6.91
C GLU A 246 -4.41 -24.22 -5.85
N ASN A 247 -3.73 -24.02 -4.72
CA ASN A 247 -3.71 -24.95 -3.58
C ASN A 247 -4.74 -24.62 -2.49
N GLY A 248 -5.72 -23.76 -2.80
CA GLY A 248 -6.88 -23.49 -1.97
C GLY A 248 -6.66 -22.42 -0.89
N PHE A 249 -5.60 -21.63 -0.99
CA PHE A 249 -5.42 -20.46 -0.15
C PHE A 249 -6.19 -19.26 -0.70
N ASN A 250 -6.68 -18.42 0.19
CA ASN A 250 -7.27 -17.13 -0.14
C ASN A 250 -6.26 -16.02 0.15
N GLU A 251 -6.05 -15.14 -0.82
CA GLU A 251 -5.27 -13.93 -0.58
C GLU A 251 -6.09 -12.97 0.29
N VAL A 252 -5.49 -12.47 1.34
CA VAL A 252 -6.09 -11.48 2.24
C VAL A 252 -5.23 -10.22 2.25
N LEU A 253 -5.83 -9.11 2.64
CA LEU A 253 -5.17 -7.84 2.82
C LEU A 253 -5.55 -7.29 4.18
N SER A 254 -4.59 -7.27 5.10
CA SER A 254 -4.76 -6.73 6.44
C SER A 254 -4.21 -5.30 6.55
N TYR A 255 -4.62 -4.58 7.59
CA TYR A 255 -4.14 -3.22 7.81
C TYR A 255 -2.68 -3.20 8.21
N SER A 256 -1.93 -2.28 7.61
CA SER A 256 -0.52 -2.03 8.02
C SER A 256 -0.40 -1.15 9.25
N LEU A 257 -1.52 -0.56 9.68
CA LEU A 257 -1.62 0.28 10.87
C LEU A 257 -2.36 -0.49 11.94
N VAL A 258 -1.74 -0.57 13.12
CA VAL A 258 -2.21 -1.35 14.27
C VAL A 258 -2.30 -0.47 15.52
N PRO A 259 -3.03 -0.90 16.56
CA PRO A 259 -3.00 -0.23 17.85
C PRO A 259 -1.60 -0.23 18.48
N GLU A 260 -1.38 0.70 19.41
CA GLU A 260 -0.18 0.72 20.23
C GLU A 260 -0.31 -0.31 21.36
N ASP A 261 0.01 -1.57 21.09
CA ASP A 261 0.01 -2.67 22.06
C ASP A 261 1.42 -3.02 22.59
N LYS A 262 2.47 -2.52 21.91
CA LYS A 262 3.88 -2.76 22.25
C LYS A 262 4.69 -1.46 22.11
N GLU A 263 5.57 -1.19 23.07
CA GLU A 263 6.47 -0.04 23.01
C GLU A 263 7.47 -0.06 21.84
N SER A 264 7.74 -1.26 21.30
CA SER A 264 8.65 -1.45 20.16
C SER A 264 8.10 -0.97 18.81
N LEU A 265 6.79 -0.75 18.70
CA LEU A 265 6.14 -0.35 17.47
C LEU A 265 6.50 1.08 17.07
N ILE A 266 6.55 1.31 15.77
CA ILE A 266 6.83 2.63 15.19
C ILE A 266 5.55 3.44 15.16
N LYS A 267 5.50 4.52 15.95
CA LYS A 267 4.34 5.41 16.06
C LYS A 267 4.24 6.39 14.90
N ILE A 268 3.02 6.67 14.48
CA ILE A 268 2.69 7.73 13.54
C ILE A 268 2.48 9.04 14.33
N SER A 269 3.07 10.14 13.86
CA SER A 269 3.02 11.43 14.57
C SER A 269 1.62 12.03 14.67
N ASN A 270 0.74 11.74 13.68
CA ASN A 270 -0.62 12.28 13.60
C ASN A 270 -1.62 11.23 13.12
N PRO A 271 -1.87 10.16 13.91
CA PRO A 271 -2.81 9.12 13.53
C PRO A 271 -4.25 9.66 13.48
N LEU A 272 -5.06 9.12 12.57
CA LEU A 272 -6.49 9.44 12.48
C LEU A 272 -7.28 8.82 13.64
N LEU A 273 -6.91 7.62 14.05
CA LEU A 273 -7.55 6.84 15.11
C LEU A 273 -6.47 6.23 16.00
N LEU A 274 -6.77 6.03 17.28
CA LEU A 274 -5.86 5.37 18.22
C LEU A 274 -5.60 3.90 17.85
N GLU A 275 -6.61 3.23 17.29
CA GLU A 275 -6.53 1.84 16.83
C GLU A 275 -5.64 1.66 15.60
N THR A 276 -5.20 2.75 14.97
CA THR A 276 -4.32 2.74 13.79
C THR A 276 -3.14 3.68 13.97
N SER A 277 -2.57 3.70 15.18
CA SER A 277 -1.53 4.66 15.57
C SER A 277 -0.10 4.20 15.31
N CYS A 278 0.13 2.92 15.05
CA CYS A 278 1.45 2.35 14.85
C CYS A 278 1.55 1.54 13.56
N LEU A 279 2.79 1.41 13.05
CA LEU A 279 3.10 0.49 11.95
C LEU A 279 3.29 -0.93 12.49
N ARG A 280 2.72 -1.94 11.84
CA ARG A 280 2.82 -3.36 12.23
C ARG A 280 4.25 -3.89 12.11
N ASP A 281 4.72 -4.65 13.07
CA ASP A 281 6.00 -5.37 13.06
C ASP A 281 5.87 -6.82 12.55
N ASN A 282 4.66 -7.33 12.44
CA ASN A 282 4.34 -8.67 11.95
C ASN A 282 2.98 -8.67 11.23
N ILE A 283 2.59 -9.80 10.63
CA ILE A 283 1.28 -10.00 9.97
C ILE A 283 0.51 -11.15 10.61
N TRP A 284 1.16 -11.97 11.43
CA TRP A 284 0.53 -13.18 11.97
C TRP A 284 -0.57 -12.88 12.98
N GLU A 285 -0.51 -11.77 13.69
CA GLU A 285 -1.55 -11.37 14.66
C GLU A 285 -2.87 -11.07 13.94
N GLU A 286 -2.84 -10.28 12.86
CA GLU A 286 -4.02 -10.01 12.03
C GLU A 286 -4.56 -11.28 11.37
N HIS A 287 -3.67 -12.18 10.93
CA HIS A 287 -4.09 -13.46 10.36
C HIS A 287 -4.81 -14.34 11.37
N LEU A 288 -4.38 -14.35 12.63
CA LEU A 288 -5.12 -15.05 13.69
C LEU A 288 -6.51 -14.47 13.93
N GLU A 289 -6.64 -13.15 13.88
CA GLU A 289 -7.94 -12.49 13.98
C GLU A 289 -8.87 -12.88 12.81
N ILE A 290 -8.33 -12.91 11.59
CA ILE A 290 -9.07 -13.34 10.40
C ILE A 290 -9.52 -14.79 10.54
N VAL A 291 -8.62 -15.70 10.94
CA VAL A 291 -8.93 -17.12 11.17
C VAL A 291 -9.99 -17.26 12.25
N ASN A 292 -9.85 -16.59 13.39
CA ASN A 292 -10.80 -16.63 14.50
C ASN A 292 -12.20 -16.15 14.08
N ARG A 293 -12.29 -15.09 13.27
CA ARG A 293 -13.55 -14.57 12.72
C ARG A 293 -14.21 -15.59 11.79
N ASN A 294 -13.44 -16.23 10.92
CA ASN A 294 -13.96 -17.26 10.01
C ASN A 294 -14.49 -18.47 10.77
N ILE A 295 -13.80 -18.93 11.81
CA ILE A 295 -14.25 -20.04 12.66
C ILE A 295 -15.57 -19.67 13.36
N LYS A 296 -15.65 -18.48 13.95
CA LYS A 296 -16.88 -17.98 14.59
C LYS A 296 -18.05 -17.87 13.60
N SER A 297 -17.76 -17.67 12.32
CA SER A 297 -18.76 -17.69 11.24
C SER A 297 -19.10 -19.10 10.73
N GLY A 298 -18.60 -20.15 11.37
CA GLY A 298 -18.93 -21.54 11.06
C GLY A 298 -18.03 -22.21 10.00
N GLN A 299 -16.91 -21.56 9.60
CA GLN A 299 -15.97 -22.18 8.67
C GLN A 299 -15.18 -23.30 9.37
N THR A 300 -15.07 -24.46 8.72
CA THR A 300 -14.30 -25.61 9.22
C THR A 300 -12.86 -25.61 8.78
N SER A 301 -12.50 -24.79 7.79
CA SER A 301 -11.12 -24.61 7.29
C SER A 301 -10.90 -23.20 6.79
N CYS A 302 -9.71 -22.67 7.00
CA CYS A 302 -9.30 -21.35 6.58
C CYS A 302 -7.81 -21.37 6.23
N TYR A 303 -7.49 -21.26 4.94
CA TYR A 303 -6.12 -21.15 4.43
C TYR A 303 -5.99 -19.78 3.82
N ILE A 304 -5.15 -18.93 4.42
CA ILE A 304 -4.95 -17.56 3.99
C ILE A 304 -3.48 -17.22 3.80
N PHE A 305 -3.21 -16.29 2.91
CA PHE A 305 -1.88 -15.72 2.73
C PHE A 305 -1.95 -14.24 2.36
N GLU A 306 -0.90 -13.53 2.66
CA GLU A 306 -0.70 -12.12 2.33
C GLU A 306 0.76 -11.89 1.96
N VAL A 307 1.00 -11.06 0.93
CA VAL A 307 2.29 -10.45 0.67
C VAL A 307 2.21 -9.00 1.11
N GLY A 308 2.90 -8.67 2.17
CA GLY A 308 2.79 -7.35 2.80
C GLY A 308 4.08 -6.90 3.46
N ASN A 309 4.12 -5.63 3.81
CA ASN A 309 5.25 -5.04 4.50
C ASN A 309 5.08 -5.12 6.01
N VAL A 310 6.20 -5.35 6.68
CA VAL A 310 6.39 -5.19 8.12
C VAL A 310 7.46 -4.15 8.38
N PHE A 311 7.39 -3.50 9.53
CA PHE A 311 8.20 -2.34 9.86
C PHE A 311 8.79 -2.49 11.25
N TYR A 312 10.09 -2.32 11.39
CA TYR A 312 10.75 -2.36 12.69
C TYR A 312 11.96 -1.44 12.73
N LYS A 313 12.36 -1.06 13.92
CA LYS A 313 13.50 -0.21 14.16
C LYS A 313 14.59 -1.04 14.80
N SER A 314 15.76 -1.10 14.13
CA SER A 314 17.00 -1.61 14.69
C SER A 314 17.94 -0.41 14.89
N SER A 315 19.11 -0.39 14.28
CA SER A 315 19.93 0.84 14.13
C SER A 315 19.30 1.86 13.21
N GLU A 316 18.56 1.38 12.21
CA GLU A 316 17.85 2.18 11.21
C GLU A 316 16.39 1.71 11.10
N PHE A 317 15.57 2.50 10.39
CA PHE A 317 14.21 2.10 10.01
C PHE A 317 14.29 1.03 8.93
N ILE A 318 13.66 -0.12 9.19
CA ILE A 318 13.63 -1.25 8.26
C ILE A 318 12.18 -1.49 7.84
N GLN A 319 12.00 -1.58 6.53
CA GLN A 319 10.78 -2.06 5.90
C GLN A 319 11.12 -3.35 5.14
N GLU A 320 10.39 -4.41 5.44
CA GLU A 320 10.61 -5.73 4.83
C GLU A 320 9.32 -6.27 4.25
N GLU A 321 9.37 -6.77 3.01
CA GLU A 321 8.24 -7.46 2.38
C GLU A 321 8.30 -8.95 2.70
N ILE A 322 7.24 -9.45 3.32
CA ILE A 322 7.10 -10.86 3.70
C ILE A 322 5.86 -11.50 3.08
N LEU A 323 5.98 -12.78 2.74
CA LEU A 323 4.86 -13.65 2.44
C LEU A 323 4.48 -14.36 3.74
N ASN A 324 3.38 -13.96 4.33
CA ASN A 324 2.86 -14.54 5.56
C ASN A 324 1.57 -15.31 5.31
N GLY A 325 1.26 -16.29 6.14
CA GLY A 325 -0.02 -16.97 6.05
C GLY A 325 -0.36 -17.85 7.24
N ALA A 326 -1.62 -18.26 7.26
CA ALA A 326 -2.17 -19.13 8.29
C ALA A 326 -2.93 -20.30 7.66
N ILE A 327 -2.80 -21.47 8.26
CA ILE A 327 -3.45 -22.71 7.85
C ILE A 327 -4.23 -23.24 9.06
N PHE A 328 -5.54 -23.31 8.92
CA PHE A 328 -6.43 -23.88 9.91
C PHE A 328 -7.42 -24.82 9.23
N GLY A 329 -7.77 -25.93 9.87
CA GLY A 329 -8.92 -26.71 9.46
C GLY A 329 -8.69 -28.21 9.45
N ASN A 330 -9.72 -28.88 8.95
CA ASN A 330 -9.82 -30.32 8.91
C ASN A 330 -9.38 -30.89 7.55
N LYS A 331 -8.95 -32.13 7.57
CA LYS A 331 -8.78 -32.90 6.33
C LYS A 331 -10.13 -32.99 5.63
N LYS A 332 -10.19 -32.49 4.39
CA LYS A 332 -11.36 -32.70 3.53
C LYS A 332 -11.33 -34.13 2.96
N PHE A 333 -11.84 -35.08 3.73
CA PHE A 333 -12.21 -36.39 3.18
C PHE A 333 -13.69 -36.36 2.78
N GLY A 334 -14.09 -37.23 1.82
CA GLY A 334 -15.50 -37.42 1.55
C GLY A 334 -16.24 -37.83 2.84
N ALA A 335 -17.49 -37.38 3.02
CA ALA A 335 -18.28 -37.58 4.23
C ALA A 335 -18.42 -39.06 4.67
N TRP A 336 -18.17 -39.99 3.76
CA TRP A 336 -18.20 -41.44 3.98
C TRP A 336 -16.87 -42.04 4.46
N VAL A 337 -15.77 -41.25 4.43
CA VAL A 337 -14.45 -41.68 4.94
C VAL A 337 -14.39 -41.38 6.45
N ASN A 338 -13.81 -42.30 7.23
CA ASN A 338 -13.71 -42.21 8.69
C ASN A 338 -15.05 -41.97 9.43
N SER A 339 -16.15 -42.51 8.89
CA SER A 339 -17.49 -42.31 9.46
C SER A 339 -17.89 -40.85 9.62
N GLY A 340 -17.44 -39.98 8.75
CA GLY A 340 -17.69 -38.53 8.78
C GLY A 340 -16.99 -37.77 9.91
N LYS A 341 -16.09 -38.39 10.65
CA LYS A 341 -15.31 -37.70 11.69
C LYS A 341 -14.25 -36.82 11.05
N ASP A 342 -14.33 -35.55 11.33
CA ASP A 342 -13.31 -34.58 10.96
C ASP A 342 -12.03 -34.82 11.76
N ASN A 343 -10.90 -34.88 11.07
CA ASN A 343 -9.58 -34.92 11.68
C ASN A 343 -8.87 -33.60 11.40
N ASP A 344 -8.38 -32.95 12.45
CA ASP A 344 -7.53 -31.77 12.33
C ASP A 344 -6.27 -32.09 11.52
N LEU A 345 -5.79 -31.09 10.76
CA LEU A 345 -4.48 -31.18 10.11
C LEU A 345 -3.38 -31.37 11.16
N ASN A 346 -2.46 -32.27 10.87
CA ASN A 346 -1.23 -32.36 11.65
C ASN A 346 -0.13 -31.45 11.07
N TYR A 347 1.00 -31.33 11.79
CA TYR A 347 2.14 -30.49 11.39
C TYR A 347 2.65 -30.80 9.97
N TYR A 348 2.80 -32.07 9.63
CA TYR A 348 3.35 -32.50 8.35
C TYR A 348 2.38 -32.24 7.18
N GLU A 349 1.10 -32.37 7.43
CA GLU A 349 0.05 -32.09 6.44
C GLU A 349 -0.04 -30.59 6.15
N ALA A 350 -0.04 -29.76 7.19
CA ALA A 350 -0.04 -28.30 7.02
C ALA A 350 1.26 -27.83 6.33
N ARG A 351 2.42 -28.41 6.70
CA ARG A 351 3.69 -28.12 6.03
C ARG A 351 3.69 -28.60 4.56
N GLY A 352 3.01 -29.71 4.28
CA GLY A 352 2.78 -30.22 2.93
C GLY A 352 2.02 -29.23 2.07
N LYS A 353 0.99 -28.59 2.59
CA LYS A 353 0.22 -27.52 1.90
C LYS A 353 1.09 -26.34 1.50
N LEU A 354 1.95 -25.88 2.38
CA LEU A 354 2.92 -24.84 2.05
C LEU A 354 3.92 -25.30 0.96
N LYS A 355 4.38 -26.55 1.03
CA LYS A 355 5.27 -27.12 -0.01
C LYS A 355 4.59 -27.18 -1.37
N GLU A 356 3.33 -27.63 -1.42
CA GLU A 356 2.52 -27.68 -2.65
C GLU A 356 2.36 -26.27 -3.25
N ALA A 357 2.01 -25.27 -2.43
CA ALA A 357 1.85 -23.89 -2.89
C ALA A 357 3.14 -23.30 -3.49
N LEU A 358 4.30 -23.68 -2.97
CA LEU A 358 5.59 -23.22 -3.47
C LEU A 358 6.17 -24.08 -4.62
N SER A 359 5.53 -25.18 -4.96
CA SER A 359 6.07 -26.15 -5.95
C SER A 359 6.26 -25.56 -7.34
N SER A 360 5.37 -24.63 -7.74
CA SER A 360 5.43 -23.94 -9.05
C SER A 360 6.70 -23.09 -9.24
N LEU A 361 7.38 -22.71 -8.16
CA LEU A 361 8.60 -21.91 -8.19
C LEU A 361 9.87 -22.73 -8.46
N ASN A 362 9.78 -24.06 -8.41
CA ASN A 362 10.91 -24.95 -8.61
C ASN A 362 12.12 -24.67 -7.71
N ILE A 363 11.85 -24.26 -6.47
CA ILE A 363 12.85 -24.02 -5.42
C ILE A 363 12.78 -25.11 -4.36
N LYS A 364 13.93 -25.34 -3.71
CA LYS A 364 14.00 -26.24 -2.56
C LYS A 364 13.97 -25.40 -1.28
N VAL A 365 13.04 -25.73 -0.39
CA VAL A 365 12.95 -25.15 0.95
C VAL A 365 13.33 -26.23 1.94
N ASP A 366 14.41 -26.00 2.68
CA ASP A 366 14.91 -26.89 3.72
C ASP A 366 14.41 -26.41 5.09
N ASP A 367 14.04 -27.37 5.93
CA ASP A 367 13.51 -27.11 7.27
C ASP A 367 14.58 -27.46 8.33
N LYS A 368 14.77 -26.59 9.33
CA LYS A 368 15.57 -26.89 10.52
C LYS A 368 14.72 -26.66 11.76
N PRO A 369 14.60 -27.65 12.66
CA PRO A 369 13.89 -27.49 13.92
C PRO A 369 14.42 -26.30 14.71
N THR A 370 13.54 -25.57 15.38
CA THR A 370 13.90 -24.45 16.25
C THR A 370 12.89 -24.29 17.37
N ASN A 371 13.33 -23.73 18.48
CA ASN A 371 12.51 -23.31 19.62
C ASN A 371 12.66 -21.81 19.93
N SER A 372 13.31 -21.07 19.03
CA SER A 372 13.66 -19.65 19.24
C SER A 372 12.55 -18.67 18.86
N ILE A 373 11.34 -19.12 18.55
CA ILE A 373 10.21 -18.29 18.13
C ILE A 373 9.11 -18.43 19.18
N ASP A 374 9.00 -17.45 20.07
CA ASP A 374 8.20 -17.53 21.29
C ASP A 374 6.69 -17.70 21.07
N PHE A 375 6.16 -17.16 19.96
CA PHE A 375 4.73 -17.29 19.63
C PHE A 375 4.41 -18.62 18.93
N LEU A 376 5.37 -19.46 18.63
CA LEU A 376 5.18 -20.79 18.05
C LEU A 376 5.48 -21.91 19.06
N HIS A 377 4.89 -23.06 18.80
CA HIS A 377 5.05 -24.27 19.64
C HIS A 377 6.49 -24.77 19.57
N PRO A 378 7.22 -24.92 20.70
CA PRO A 378 8.66 -25.22 20.70
C PRO A 378 9.03 -26.55 20.04
N GLY A 379 8.13 -27.55 20.07
CA GLY A 379 8.38 -28.87 19.45
C GLY A 379 7.77 -29.02 18.07
N ARG A 380 7.13 -27.99 17.50
CA ARG A 380 6.45 -28.02 16.19
C ARG A 380 6.71 -26.75 15.40
N THR A 381 7.98 -26.35 15.36
CA THR A 381 8.46 -25.15 14.67
C THR A 381 9.74 -25.45 13.93
N ALA A 382 9.85 -24.93 12.72
CA ALA A 382 11.04 -24.97 11.90
C ALA A 382 11.38 -23.60 11.34
N LYS A 383 12.68 -23.29 11.29
CA LYS A 383 13.21 -22.26 10.40
C LYS A 383 13.27 -22.80 8.99
N LEU A 384 12.88 -21.96 8.03
CA LEU A 384 12.89 -22.25 6.61
C LEU A 384 14.16 -21.68 5.97
N PHE A 385 14.83 -22.48 5.16
CA PHE A 385 16.02 -22.06 4.43
C PHE A 385 15.82 -22.23 2.93
N ILE A 386 16.14 -21.18 2.18
CA ILE A 386 16.17 -21.21 0.72
C ILE A 386 17.60 -21.01 0.26
N GLU A 387 18.15 -22.03 -0.42
CA GLU A 387 19.55 -22.03 -0.88
C GLU A 387 20.57 -21.72 0.26
N GLY A 388 20.30 -22.25 1.44
CA GLY A 388 21.15 -22.09 2.62
C GLY A 388 21.00 -20.75 3.37
N LYS A 389 20.19 -19.81 2.88
CA LYS A 389 19.87 -18.56 3.56
C LYS A 389 18.62 -18.72 4.40
N ASP A 390 18.62 -18.13 5.60
CA ASP A 390 17.42 -18.03 6.43
C ASP A 390 16.34 -17.27 5.62
N ALA A 391 15.20 -17.90 5.43
CA ALA A 391 14.11 -17.36 4.63
C ALA A 391 12.85 -17.12 5.46
N GLY A 392 12.82 -17.59 6.71
CA GLY A 392 11.66 -17.41 7.57
C GLY A 392 11.33 -18.63 8.42
N TYR A 393 10.06 -18.85 8.70
CA TYR A 393 9.62 -19.91 9.61
C TYR A 393 8.31 -20.57 9.18
N PHE A 394 8.06 -21.76 9.72
CA PHE A 394 6.78 -22.46 9.71
C PHE A 394 6.59 -23.13 11.08
N GLY A 395 5.40 -23.03 11.66
CA GLY A 395 5.12 -23.69 12.94
C GLY A 395 3.66 -23.64 13.37
N GLU A 396 3.34 -24.48 14.36
CA GLU A 396 2.05 -24.43 15.07
C GLU A 396 2.09 -23.25 16.07
N ILE A 397 1.00 -22.49 16.17
CA ILE A 397 0.93 -21.43 17.17
C ILE A 397 1.06 -21.97 18.60
N HIS A 398 1.68 -21.19 19.48
CA HIS A 398 1.85 -21.58 20.86
C HIS A 398 0.49 -21.71 21.59
N PRO A 399 0.18 -22.81 22.26
CA PRO A 399 -1.12 -23.03 22.94
C PRO A 399 -1.53 -21.89 23.89
N LYS A 400 -0.58 -21.22 24.53
CA LYS A 400 -0.86 -20.07 25.42
C LYS A 400 -1.55 -18.91 24.73
N LEU A 401 -1.29 -18.69 23.45
CA LEU A 401 -1.91 -17.61 22.67
C LEU A 401 -3.33 -17.95 22.17
N ILE A 402 -3.74 -19.22 22.34
CA ILE A 402 -5.07 -19.71 21.91
C ILE A 402 -6.06 -19.71 23.09
N LEU A 403 -5.57 -19.75 24.34
CA LEU A 403 -6.41 -19.92 25.54
C LEU A 403 -7.54 -18.88 25.66
N ASP A 404 -7.29 -17.65 25.23
CA ASP A 404 -8.29 -16.57 25.27
C ASP A 404 -9.19 -16.52 24.03
N LYS A 405 -8.90 -17.32 23.00
CA LYS A 405 -9.65 -17.36 21.73
C LYS A 405 -10.37 -18.70 21.59
N THR A 406 -11.49 -18.83 22.26
CA THR A 406 -12.26 -20.07 22.50
C THR A 406 -12.58 -20.97 21.29
N ALA A 407 -12.42 -20.47 20.06
CA ALA A 407 -12.70 -21.23 18.84
C ALA A 407 -11.45 -21.83 18.17
N LEU A 408 -10.24 -21.35 18.48
CA LEU A 408 -9.01 -21.80 17.83
C LEU A 408 -8.48 -23.08 18.47
N LYS A 409 -8.29 -24.16 17.69
CA LYS A 409 -7.70 -25.41 18.18
C LYS A 409 -6.24 -25.49 17.77
N LYS A 410 -5.96 -25.66 16.48
CA LYS A 410 -4.61 -25.76 15.92
C LYS A 410 -4.53 -24.85 14.70
N VAL A 411 -3.63 -23.90 14.74
CA VAL A 411 -3.32 -23.01 13.62
C VAL A 411 -1.83 -23.12 13.32
N TYR A 412 -1.50 -23.27 12.06
CA TYR A 412 -0.12 -23.24 11.58
C TYR A 412 0.13 -21.92 10.89
N LEU A 413 1.24 -21.29 11.23
CA LEU A 413 1.68 -20.02 10.69
C LEU A 413 2.95 -20.22 9.88
N PHE A 414 3.09 -19.42 8.83
CA PHE A 414 4.36 -19.32 8.09
C PHE A 414 4.65 -17.86 7.74
N SER A 415 5.93 -17.56 7.67
CA SER A 415 6.42 -16.29 7.16
C SER A 415 7.67 -16.56 6.34
N ILE A 416 7.76 -15.95 5.14
CA ILE A 416 8.87 -16.12 4.22
C ILE A 416 9.28 -14.76 3.70
N ASN A 417 10.57 -14.43 3.78
CA ASN A 417 11.14 -13.23 3.18
C ASN A 417 10.98 -13.26 1.65
N VAL A 418 10.28 -12.28 1.10
CA VAL A 418 9.95 -12.21 -0.33
C VAL A 418 11.21 -12.02 -1.18
N ALA A 419 12.17 -11.22 -0.72
CA ALA A 419 13.39 -10.98 -1.48
C ALA A 419 14.21 -12.28 -1.66
N ASN A 420 14.34 -13.10 -0.61
CA ASN A 420 15.00 -14.40 -0.69
C ASN A 420 14.25 -15.38 -1.60
N LEU A 421 12.92 -15.40 -1.49
CA LEU A 421 12.05 -16.24 -2.32
C LEU A 421 12.14 -15.88 -3.81
N LEU A 422 11.98 -14.61 -4.15
CA LEU A 422 12.04 -14.13 -5.53
C LEU A 422 13.45 -14.23 -6.10
N GLY A 423 14.48 -13.92 -5.30
CA GLY A 423 15.88 -14.03 -5.70
C GLY A 423 16.27 -15.45 -6.12
N ALA A 424 15.75 -16.47 -5.42
CA ALA A 424 15.98 -17.86 -5.78
C ALA A 424 15.17 -18.29 -7.01
N SER A 425 13.90 -17.85 -7.12
CA SER A 425 12.97 -18.29 -8.17
C SER A 425 13.23 -17.64 -9.53
N THR A 426 13.85 -16.46 -9.60
CA THR A 426 14.09 -15.72 -10.85
C THR A 426 15.39 -16.11 -11.57
N ARG A 427 16.16 -17.04 -11.05
CA ARG A 427 17.38 -17.53 -11.73
C ARG A 427 17.04 -18.24 -13.04
N LYS A 428 17.82 -18.01 -14.08
CA LYS A 428 17.58 -18.53 -15.44
C LYS A 428 17.36 -20.05 -15.46
N ASN A 429 18.16 -20.80 -14.69
CA ASN A 429 18.06 -22.28 -14.62
C ASN A 429 16.82 -22.80 -13.85
N LYS A 430 16.10 -21.94 -13.16
CA LYS A 430 14.89 -22.26 -12.38
C LYS A 430 13.61 -21.81 -13.09
N TRP A 431 13.75 -20.75 -13.88
CA TRP A 431 12.62 -20.09 -14.53
C TRP A 431 12.07 -20.84 -15.74
N ILE A 432 12.97 -21.46 -16.52
CA ILE A 432 12.61 -22.18 -17.73
C ILE A 432 12.59 -23.67 -17.40
N PRO A 433 11.44 -24.36 -17.53
CA PRO A 433 11.38 -25.81 -17.39
C PRO A 433 12.29 -26.49 -18.42
N ILE A 434 13.26 -27.27 -17.95
CA ILE A 434 14.12 -28.07 -18.82
C ILE A 434 13.47 -29.42 -18.95
N TYR A 435 13.15 -29.81 -20.19
CA TYR A 435 12.67 -31.14 -20.46
C TYR A 435 13.70 -32.19 -20.04
N LYS A 436 13.27 -33.17 -19.25
CA LYS A 436 14.04 -34.33 -18.89
C LYS A 436 13.28 -35.54 -19.42
N GLN A 437 13.95 -36.33 -20.27
CA GLN A 437 13.39 -37.59 -20.73
C GLN A 437 13.08 -38.45 -19.50
N TYR A 438 11.86 -38.97 -19.42
CA TYR A 438 11.51 -39.94 -18.39
C TYR A 438 12.16 -41.28 -18.68
N PRO A 439 12.61 -42.04 -17.66
CA PRO A 439 13.23 -43.34 -17.84
C PRO A 439 12.22 -44.35 -18.36
N ILE A 440 12.63 -45.13 -19.38
CA ILE A 440 11.82 -46.20 -19.97
C ILE A 440 12.06 -47.56 -19.29
N VAL A 441 13.11 -47.64 -18.46
CA VAL A 441 13.48 -48.87 -17.75
C VAL A 441 12.79 -48.97 -16.38
N PRO A 442 12.45 -50.19 -15.92
CA PRO A 442 11.84 -50.36 -14.60
C PRO A 442 12.81 -49.98 -13.47
N LYS A 443 12.25 -49.52 -12.35
CA LYS A 443 13.01 -49.31 -11.13
C LYS A 443 13.12 -50.56 -10.28
N MET A 444 14.20 -50.70 -9.53
CA MET A 444 14.35 -51.69 -8.47
C MET A 444 14.24 -51.05 -7.11
N GLU A 445 13.50 -51.66 -6.19
CA GLU A 445 13.29 -51.15 -4.85
C GLU A 445 13.90 -52.06 -3.79
N ARG A 446 14.51 -51.44 -2.78
CA ARG A 446 15.06 -52.14 -1.62
C ARG A 446 14.70 -51.33 -0.37
N ASP A 447 14.22 -52.01 0.65
CA ASP A 447 13.90 -51.42 1.93
C ASP A 447 15.07 -51.65 2.90
N ILE A 448 15.41 -50.62 3.67
CA ILE A 448 16.41 -50.66 4.75
C ILE A 448 15.79 -50.12 6.03
N ASN A 449 16.07 -50.78 7.12
CA ASN A 449 15.56 -50.41 8.44
C ASN A 449 16.73 -50.23 9.40
N PHE A 450 16.77 -49.10 10.08
CA PHE A 450 17.78 -48.77 11.08
C PHE A 450 17.13 -48.20 12.36
N ILE A 451 17.84 -48.41 13.48
CA ILE A 451 17.45 -47.82 14.77
C ILE A 451 18.34 -46.61 15.05
N PHE A 452 17.78 -45.41 14.96
CA PHE A 452 18.49 -44.16 15.17
C PHE A 452 18.18 -43.54 16.54
N ASN A 453 19.13 -42.77 17.06
CA ASN A 453 18.85 -41.86 18.14
C ASN A 453 17.94 -40.72 17.65
N LYS A 454 16.97 -40.29 18.47
CA LYS A 454 16.00 -39.21 18.17
C LYS A 454 16.65 -37.88 17.79
N GLU A 455 17.90 -37.65 18.20
CA GLU A 455 18.63 -36.42 17.88
C GLU A 455 18.97 -36.29 16.39
N HIS A 456 19.04 -37.41 15.66
CA HIS A 456 19.34 -37.40 14.23
C HIS A 456 18.14 -36.98 13.39
N LEU A 457 18.34 -35.97 12.57
CA LEU A 457 17.30 -35.51 11.66
C LEU A 457 17.15 -36.45 10.46
N ILE A 458 15.91 -36.77 10.09
CA ILE A 458 15.61 -37.59 8.92
C ILE A 458 16.21 -36.99 7.65
N SER A 459 16.25 -35.66 7.55
CA SER A 459 16.87 -34.92 6.44
C SER A 459 18.38 -35.18 6.32
N GLU A 460 19.10 -35.32 7.42
CA GLU A 460 20.54 -35.64 7.44
C GLU A 460 20.77 -37.08 7.00
N ILE A 461 19.96 -38.01 7.53
CA ILE A 461 20.01 -39.43 7.15
C ILE A 461 19.74 -39.58 5.66
N THR A 462 18.64 -39.00 5.16
CA THR A 462 18.26 -39.06 3.74
C THR A 462 19.32 -38.40 2.85
N SER A 463 19.94 -37.32 3.28
CA SER A 463 21.02 -36.64 2.55
C SER A 463 22.26 -37.53 2.44
N GLU A 464 22.64 -38.26 3.49
CA GLU A 464 23.77 -39.19 3.44
C GLU A 464 23.49 -40.39 2.54
N ILE A 465 22.28 -40.93 2.62
CA ILE A 465 21.85 -42.02 1.74
C ILE A 465 21.93 -41.57 0.27
N ARG A 466 21.36 -40.40 -0.07
CA ARG A 466 21.38 -39.87 -1.45
C ARG A 466 22.81 -39.60 -1.95
N LYS A 467 23.65 -39.02 -1.10
CA LYS A 467 25.05 -38.72 -1.41
C LYS A 467 25.85 -40.00 -1.71
N THR A 468 25.56 -41.05 -0.96
CA THR A 468 26.26 -42.35 -1.13
C THR A 468 25.73 -43.15 -2.32
N GLY A 469 24.43 -43.11 -2.57
CA GLY A 469 23.77 -43.82 -3.68
C GLY A 469 24.08 -43.26 -5.06
N LYS A 470 24.60 -42.04 -5.14
CA LYS A 470 25.03 -41.37 -6.39
C LYS A 470 23.94 -41.40 -7.48
N ASN A 471 24.35 -41.67 -8.74
CA ASN A 471 23.51 -41.54 -9.92
C ASN A 471 22.47 -42.67 -10.08
N LEU A 472 22.71 -43.85 -9.47
CA LEU A 472 21.78 -44.96 -9.57
C LEU A 472 20.62 -44.88 -8.56
N LEU A 473 20.80 -44.14 -7.47
CA LEU A 473 19.73 -43.93 -6.50
C LEU A 473 18.81 -42.78 -6.96
N GLU A 474 17.66 -43.14 -7.49
CA GLU A 474 16.68 -42.17 -7.98
C GLU A 474 15.92 -41.51 -6.85
N ASP A 475 15.43 -42.28 -5.87
CA ASP A 475 14.63 -41.76 -4.77
C ASP A 475 14.86 -42.50 -3.44
N VAL A 476 14.58 -41.76 -2.33
CA VAL A 476 14.65 -42.24 -0.95
C VAL A 476 13.41 -41.80 -0.22
N ASN A 477 12.56 -42.74 0.15
CA ASN A 477 11.30 -42.46 0.85
C ASN A 477 11.31 -43.11 2.24
N LEU A 478 10.96 -42.33 3.27
CA LEU A 478 10.65 -42.87 4.58
C LEU A 478 9.26 -43.53 4.52
N ILE A 479 9.19 -44.85 4.70
CA ILE A 479 7.93 -45.58 4.60
C ILE A 479 7.33 -45.99 5.93
N ASP A 480 8.17 -46.13 6.95
CA ASP A 480 7.69 -46.49 8.29
C ASP A 480 8.52 -45.82 9.43
N VAL A 481 7.84 -45.50 10.52
CA VAL A 481 8.42 -44.94 11.74
C VAL A 481 7.87 -45.73 12.93
N PHE A 482 8.69 -46.56 13.52
CA PHE A 482 8.27 -47.44 14.60
C PHE A 482 9.00 -47.12 15.92
N LYS A 483 8.23 -47.04 16.99
CA LYS A 483 8.73 -46.82 18.36
C LYS A 483 8.41 -48.04 19.17
N ASP A 484 9.41 -48.58 19.85
CA ASP A 484 9.23 -49.71 20.77
C ASP A 484 9.99 -49.42 22.08
N ILE A 485 9.38 -49.80 23.19
CA ILE A 485 9.97 -49.68 24.51
C ILE A 485 11.31 -50.45 24.61
N ASN A 486 11.43 -51.56 23.84
CA ASN A 486 12.64 -52.38 23.81
C ASN A 486 13.87 -51.67 23.20
N PHE A 487 13.68 -50.60 22.42
CA PHE A 487 14.79 -49.81 21.86
C PHE A 487 15.37 -48.78 22.85
N GLY A 488 14.64 -48.51 23.95
CA GLY A 488 14.90 -47.39 24.85
C GLY A 488 14.19 -46.11 24.41
N GLU A 489 13.98 -45.18 25.38
CA GLU A 489 13.20 -43.96 25.13
C GLU A 489 13.79 -43.02 24.07
N ASP A 490 15.11 -43.09 23.82
CA ASP A 490 15.83 -42.20 22.93
C ASP A 490 16.03 -42.75 21.52
N PHE A 491 15.49 -43.91 21.21
CA PHE A 491 15.69 -44.56 19.93
C PHE A 491 14.38 -44.74 19.16
N ILE A 492 14.48 -44.63 17.82
CA ILE A 492 13.37 -44.77 16.87
C ILE A 492 13.87 -45.61 15.67
N SER A 493 13.05 -46.56 15.23
CA SER A 493 13.29 -47.32 14.02
C SER A 493 12.69 -46.57 12.81
N TYR A 494 13.53 -46.34 11.80
CA TYR A 494 13.11 -45.76 10.52
C TYR A 494 13.34 -46.76 9.41
N THR A 495 12.31 -46.97 8.59
CA THR A 495 12.39 -47.82 7.38
C THR A 495 12.37 -46.91 6.16
N PHE A 496 13.42 -46.97 5.36
CA PHE A 496 13.56 -46.24 4.10
C PHE A 496 13.41 -47.16 2.92
N ARG A 497 12.62 -46.77 1.92
CA ARG A 497 12.57 -47.38 0.60
C ARG A 497 13.50 -46.64 -0.34
N LEU A 498 14.46 -47.39 -0.91
CA LEU A 498 15.45 -46.90 -1.83
C LEU A 498 15.05 -47.37 -3.23
N SER A 499 14.79 -46.42 -4.15
CA SER A 499 14.49 -46.74 -5.55
C SER A 499 15.73 -46.53 -6.41
N TYR A 500 16.16 -47.56 -7.06
CA TYR A 500 17.34 -47.56 -7.94
C TYR A 500 16.88 -47.64 -9.40
N ARG A 501 17.49 -46.83 -10.26
CA ARG A 501 17.23 -46.87 -11.71
C ARG A 501 18.44 -46.38 -12.49
N ASP A 502 18.76 -47.06 -13.58
CA ASP A 502 19.67 -46.56 -14.59
C ASP A 502 18.89 -45.85 -15.71
N LYS A 503 19.57 -45.03 -16.51
CA LYS A 503 18.92 -44.28 -17.60
C LYS A 503 18.70 -45.17 -18.84
N ASP A 504 19.60 -46.12 -19.09
CA ASP A 504 19.73 -46.80 -20.37
C ASP A 504 19.53 -48.30 -20.27
N LYS A 505 19.73 -48.92 -19.07
CA LYS A 505 19.63 -50.38 -18.90
C LYS A 505 18.79 -50.79 -17.71
N THR A 506 18.15 -51.95 -17.80
CA THR A 506 17.51 -52.60 -16.66
C THR A 506 18.56 -53.07 -15.68
N LEU A 507 18.44 -52.70 -14.42
CA LEU A 507 19.38 -53.07 -13.36
C LEU A 507 19.18 -54.53 -12.95
N LEU A 508 20.27 -55.23 -12.67
CA LEU A 508 20.30 -56.54 -12.05
C LEU A 508 20.65 -56.39 -10.54
N ASP A 509 20.31 -57.41 -9.74
CA ASP A 509 20.64 -57.43 -8.30
C ASP A 509 22.14 -57.21 -8.03
N SER A 510 23.01 -57.76 -8.90
CA SER A 510 24.48 -57.57 -8.83
C SER A 510 24.90 -56.09 -8.98
N ASP A 511 24.21 -55.33 -9.82
CA ASP A 511 24.51 -53.91 -10.08
C ASP A 511 24.24 -53.03 -8.84
N ILE A 512 23.27 -53.44 -8.02
CA ILE A 512 22.79 -52.66 -6.88
C ILE A 512 23.48 -53.08 -5.59
N SER A 513 23.79 -54.36 -5.42
CA SER A 513 24.28 -54.94 -4.14
C SER A 513 25.49 -54.20 -3.56
N SER A 514 26.45 -53.80 -4.41
CA SER A 514 27.64 -53.08 -3.98
C SER A 514 27.33 -51.67 -3.46
N ILE A 515 26.43 -50.96 -4.16
CA ILE A 515 26.01 -49.59 -3.76
C ILE A 515 25.15 -49.64 -2.52
N HIS A 516 24.23 -50.59 -2.45
CA HIS A 516 23.35 -50.80 -1.30
C HIS A 516 24.16 -51.09 -0.02
N SER A 517 25.12 -52.03 -0.09
CA SER A 517 26.02 -52.36 1.01
C SER A 517 26.88 -51.16 1.45
N ASN A 518 27.32 -50.33 0.50
CA ASN A 518 28.05 -49.11 0.80
C ASN A 518 27.18 -48.07 1.50
N ILE A 519 25.90 -47.94 1.10
CA ILE A 519 24.93 -47.08 1.79
C ILE A 519 24.77 -47.51 3.24
N VAL A 520 24.50 -48.82 3.44
CA VAL A 520 24.33 -49.38 4.78
C VAL A 520 25.57 -49.09 5.65
N SER A 521 26.75 -49.45 5.17
CA SER A 521 28.01 -49.28 5.93
C SER A 521 28.29 -47.80 6.29
N LYS A 522 28.01 -46.88 5.38
CA LYS A 522 28.23 -45.46 5.65
C LYS A 522 27.21 -44.88 6.62
N VAL A 523 25.93 -45.27 6.51
CA VAL A 523 24.89 -44.86 7.43
C VAL A 523 25.19 -45.37 8.83
N GLU A 524 25.57 -46.67 8.99
CA GLU A 524 25.95 -47.27 10.23
C GLU A 524 27.15 -46.52 10.91
N LYS A 525 28.17 -46.24 10.10
CA LYS A 525 29.39 -45.56 10.60
C LYS A 525 29.14 -44.13 10.98
N ARG A 526 28.35 -43.40 10.18
CA ARG A 526 28.13 -41.96 10.42
C ARG A 526 27.20 -41.68 11.60
N PHE A 527 26.15 -42.47 11.76
CA PHE A 527 25.11 -42.26 12.74
C PHE A 527 25.21 -43.23 13.94
N ASN A 528 26.28 -44.02 14.00
CA ASN A 528 26.50 -45.04 15.03
C ASN A 528 25.26 -45.91 15.27
N THR A 529 24.67 -46.40 14.18
CA THR A 529 23.44 -47.20 14.13
C THR A 529 23.71 -48.61 13.59
N LYS A 530 22.74 -49.50 13.72
CA LYS A 530 22.80 -50.83 13.15
C LYS A 530 21.57 -51.13 12.30
N LEU A 531 21.79 -51.89 11.24
CA LEU A 531 20.68 -52.42 10.44
C LEU A 531 19.86 -53.35 11.34
N ARG A 532 18.54 -53.23 11.27
CA ARG A 532 17.57 -54.07 11.99
C ARG A 532 17.20 -55.31 11.21
#